data_d650e64ddd841764aa3edb5b8d74672f
#
_entry.id   d650e64ddd841764aa3edb5b8d74672f
#
_cell.length_a   1.000
_cell.length_b   1.000
_cell.length_c   1.000
_cell.angle_alpha   90.00
_cell.angle_beta   90.00
_cell.angle_gamma   90.00
#
_symmetry.space_group_name_H-M   'P 1'
#
loop_
_entity.id
_entity.type
_entity.pdbx_description
1 polymer ?
#
loop_
_entity_poly.entity_id
_entity_poly.type
_entity_poly.pdbx_seq_one_letter_code
_entity_poly.pdbx_strand_id
1 'polypeptide(L)'
;MKEIQKRMLLQICIGFFIGRVDLFGINPAGVAYFAAGYAEGGAKIPVAAGILLGMYTVFAPEKIMGYAMAIAALLLAVDLLQRRNIHMKKWYYAAIITFASGLMKAFWLYLMPHDTQEILLAFLETGLVFVMTRVFQEGVHVLLKERMIAQLSEEKVMGLAFLGAFFLLGIPDIVVAGFSIILAIT
;
A
#
# COMPACT_ATOMS: atom_id res chain seq x y z
N MET A 1 -21.64 16.02 -2.22
CA MET A 1 -20.74 15.15 -1.47
C MET A 1 -19.64 16.00 -0.84
N LYS A 2 -19.44 15.92 0.48
CA LYS A 2 -18.45 16.75 1.18
C LYS A 2 -17.02 16.39 0.68
N GLU A 3 -16.12 17.35 0.61
CA GLU A 3 -14.75 17.18 0.10
C GLU A 3 -13.98 16.02 0.79
N ILE A 4 -14.20 15.86 2.11
CA ILE A 4 -13.62 14.77 2.89
C ILE A 4 -14.06 13.39 2.37
N GLN A 5 -15.35 13.24 2.01
CA GLN A 5 -15.86 11.97 1.49
C GLN A 5 -15.27 11.61 0.12
N LYS A 6 -15.06 12.62 -0.75
CA LYS A 6 -14.41 12.41 -2.05
C LYS A 6 -12.98 11.92 -1.90
N ARG A 7 -12.21 12.55 -1.01
CA ARG A 7 -10.81 12.15 -0.72
C ARG A 7 -10.73 10.75 -0.11
N MET A 8 -11.63 10.42 0.80
CA MET A 8 -11.70 9.08 1.37
C MET A 8 -12.03 8.03 0.31
N LEU A 9 -13.03 8.29 -0.55
CA LEU A 9 -13.39 7.39 -1.64
C LEU A 9 -12.22 7.19 -2.61
N LEU A 10 -11.54 8.27 -2.99
CA LEU A 10 -10.35 8.20 -3.83
C LEU A 10 -9.26 7.31 -3.22
N GLN A 11 -8.98 7.47 -1.93
CA GLN A 11 -7.99 6.64 -1.23
C GLN A 11 -8.37 5.15 -1.21
N ILE A 12 -9.66 4.85 -1.01
CA ILE A 12 -10.17 3.47 -1.03
C ILE A 12 -10.01 2.87 -2.43
N CYS A 13 -10.38 3.61 -3.48
CA CYS A 13 -10.24 3.17 -4.86
C CYS A 13 -8.77 2.91 -5.21
N ILE A 14 -7.88 3.85 -4.89
CA ILE A 14 -6.44 3.67 -5.10
C ILE A 14 -5.94 2.45 -4.31
N GLY A 15 -6.33 2.32 -3.04
CA GLY A 15 -5.98 1.19 -2.20
C GLY A 15 -6.44 -0.14 -2.78
N PHE A 16 -7.67 -0.21 -3.32
CA PHE A 16 -8.17 -1.40 -3.97
C PHE A 16 -7.32 -1.83 -5.17
N PHE A 17 -6.99 -0.90 -6.07
CA PHE A 17 -6.17 -1.24 -7.25
C PHE A 17 -4.73 -1.58 -6.85
N ILE A 18 -4.11 -0.84 -5.94
CA ILE A 18 -2.77 -1.17 -5.43
C ILE A 18 -2.77 -2.54 -4.70
N GLY A 19 -3.86 -2.87 -4.01
CA GLY A 19 -4.05 -4.18 -3.39
C GLY A 19 -4.07 -5.35 -4.40
N ARG A 20 -4.41 -5.08 -5.67
CA ARG A 20 -4.40 -6.09 -6.75
C ARG A 20 -3.04 -6.31 -7.39
N VAL A 21 -2.06 -5.47 -7.11
CA VAL A 21 -0.73 -5.59 -7.72
C VAL A 21 -0.08 -6.88 -7.26
N ASP A 22 0.28 -7.72 -8.20
CA ASP A 22 1.06 -8.94 -7.99
C ASP A 22 2.46 -8.76 -8.57
N LEU A 23 3.47 -8.79 -7.69
CA LEU A 23 4.87 -8.76 -8.06
C LEU A 23 5.49 -10.12 -7.70
N PHE A 24 5.45 -11.06 -8.61
CA PHE A 24 6.00 -12.42 -8.39
C PHE A 24 5.37 -13.16 -7.19
N GLY A 25 4.07 -13.01 -6.99
CA GLY A 25 3.34 -13.63 -5.88
C GLY A 25 3.40 -12.88 -4.55
N ILE A 26 3.93 -11.65 -4.52
CA ILE A 26 3.99 -10.75 -3.36
C ILE A 26 3.34 -9.40 -3.65
N ASN A 27 2.86 -8.72 -2.61
CA ASN A 27 2.31 -7.36 -2.73
C ASN A 27 2.89 -6.39 -1.69
N PRO A 28 4.11 -5.93 -1.86
CA PRO A 28 4.69 -4.90 -0.97
C PRO A 28 3.98 -3.56 -1.10
N ALA A 29 3.39 -3.26 -2.26
CA ALA A 29 2.77 -1.97 -2.55
C ALA A 29 1.51 -1.73 -1.70
N GLY A 30 0.69 -2.74 -1.45
CA GLY A 30 -0.53 -2.61 -0.65
C GLY A 30 -0.26 -2.16 0.78
N VAL A 31 0.63 -2.85 1.49
CA VAL A 31 0.99 -2.50 2.87
C VAL A 31 1.78 -1.19 2.94
N ALA A 32 2.63 -0.91 1.94
CA ALA A 32 3.37 0.34 1.84
C ALA A 32 2.42 1.55 1.65
N TYR A 33 1.43 1.43 0.78
CA TYR A 33 0.41 2.45 0.56
C TYR A 33 -0.41 2.73 1.82
N PHE A 34 -0.79 1.66 2.56
CA PHE A 34 -1.48 1.83 3.83
C PHE A 34 -0.67 2.62 4.84
N ALA A 35 0.61 2.27 5.03
CA ALA A 35 1.49 2.95 5.97
C ALA A 35 1.74 4.41 5.57
N ALA A 36 1.91 4.69 4.27
CA ALA A 36 2.05 6.02 3.72
C ALA A 36 0.79 6.88 3.96
N GLY A 37 -0.39 6.32 3.65
CA GLY A 37 -1.68 6.97 3.89
C GLY A 37 -1.92 7.27 5.37
N TYR A 38 -1.56 6.33 6.24
CA TYR A 38 -1.69 6.52 7.69
C TYR A 38 -0.76 7.64 8.20
N ALA A 39 0.47 7.70 7.74
CA ALA A 39 1.43 8.76 8.10
C ALA A 39 0.97 10.16 7.69
N GLU A 40 0.21 10.26 6.60
CA GLU A 40 -0.33 11.54 6.09
C GLU A 40 -1.72 11.89 6.63
N GLY A 41 -2.27 11.08 7.55
CA GLY A 41 -3.58 11.31 8.17
C GLY A 41 -4.77 10.85 7.34
N GLY A 42 -4.56 9.88 6.46
CA GLY A 42 -5.61 9.25 5.67
C GLY A 42 -6.60 8.41 6.48
N ALA A 43 -7.68 8.01 5.83
CA ALA A 43 -8.73 7.18 6.42
C ALA A 43 -8.21 5.75 6.69
N LYS A 44 -8.04 5.38 7.96
CA LYS A 44 -7.37 4.14 8.38
C LYS A 44 -8.14 2.88 7.93
N ILE A 45 -9.30 2.63 8.55
CA ILE A 45 -10.06 1.39 8.35
C ILE A 45 -10.59 1.24 6.91
N PRO A 46 -11.21 2.27 6.30
CA PRO A 46 -11.71 2.15 4.94
C PRO A 46 -10.62 1.86 3.90
N VAL A 47 -9.43 2.47 4.07
CA VAL A 47 -8.29 2.24 3.15
C VAL A 47 -7.74 0.83 3.34
N ALA A 48 -7.58 0.35 4.57
CA ALA A 48 -7.20 -1.03 4.84
C ALA A 48 -8.16 -2.03 4.21
N ALA A 49 -9.48 -1.80 4.37
CA ALA A 49 -10.50 -2.64 3.75
C ALA A 49 -10.41 -2.64 2.22
N GLY A 50 -10.19 -1.47 1.59
CA GLY A 50 -10.00 -1.37 0.14
C GLY A 50 -8.81 -2.20 -0.34
N ILE A 51 -7.67 -2.10 0.33
CA ILE A 51 -6.46 -2.86 -0.01
C ILE A 51 -6.69 -4.36 0.14
N LEU A 52 -7.25 -4.81 1.28
CA LEU A 52 -7.51 -6.23 1.53
C LEU A 52 -8.53 -6.82 0.55
N LEU A 53 -9.56 -6.05 0.19
CA LEU A 53 -10.51 -6.45 -0.86
C LEU A 53 -9.82 -6.56 -2.22
N GLY A 54 -8.92 -5.64 -2.57
CA GLY A 54 -8.10 -5.74 -3.78
C GLY A 54 -7.24 -7.00 -3.76
N MET A 55 -6.53 -7.27 -2.68
CA MET A 55 -5.73 -8.48 -2.51
C MET A 55 -6.57 -9.76 -2.65
N TYR A 56 -7.79 -9.77 -2.09
CA TYR A 56 -8.68 -10.93 -2.17
C TYR A 56 -9.04 -11.34 -3.61
N THR A 57 -8.96 -10.44 -4.56
CA THR A 57 -9.23 -10.75 -5.97
C THR A 57 -8.06 -11.44 -6.70
N VAL A 58 -6.87 -11.46 -6.09
CA VAL A 58 -5.64 -11.92 -6.76
C VAL A 58 -4.88 -12.97 -5.93
N PHE A 59 -4.88 -12.84 -4.61
CA PHE A 59 -4.09 -13.69 -3.72
C PHE A 59 -4.94 -14.71 -2.97
N ALA A 60 -4.33 -15.84 -2.60
CA ALA A 60 -4.94 -16.83 -1.73
C ALA A 60 -5.16 -16.29 -0.31
N PRO A 61 -6.22 -16.73 0.40
CA PRO A 61 -6.59 -16.24 1.73
C PRO A 61 -5.46 -16.28 2.75
N GLU A 62 -4.59 -17.29 2.68
CA GLU A 62 -3.47 -17.47 3.60
C GLU A 62 -2.47 -16.31 3.50
N LYS A 63 -2.16 -15.87 2.27
CA LYS A 63 -1.27 -14.72 2.03
C LYS A 63 -1.90 -13.41 2.51
N ILE A 64 -3.20 -13.24 2.27
CA ILE A 64 -3.94 -12.04 2.70
C ILE A 64 -3.92 -11.90 4.22
N MET A 65 -4.04 -13.01 4.95
CA MET A 65 -4.01 -12.99 6.41
C MET A 65 -2.69 -12.43 6.94
N GLY A 66 -1.55 -12.77 6.33
CA GLY A 66 -0.24 -12.18 6.68
C GLY A 66 -0.20 -10.66 6.50
N TYR A 67 -0.74 -10.14 5.40
CA TYR A 67 -0.83 -8.70 5.16
C TYR A 67 -1.81 -8.00 6.11
N ALA A 68 -2.96 -8.61 6.37
CA ALA A 68 -3.93 -8.08 7.33
C ALA A 68 -3.33 -7.97 8.75
N MET A 69 -2.56 -8.98 9.17
CA MET A 69 -1.85 -8.96 10.45
C MET A 69 -0.77 -7.87 10.49
N ALA A 70 -0.02 -7.65 9.40
CA ALA A 70 0.96 -6.57 9.33
C ALA A 70 0.29 -5.18 9.43
N ILE A 71 -0.84 -4.98 8.76
CA ILE A 71 -1.65 -3.75 8.85
C ILE A 71 -2.18 -3.55 10.28
N ALA A 72 -2.71 -4.61 10.90
CA ALA A 72 -3.20 -4.56 12.27
C ALA A 72 -2.07 -4.25 13.27
N ALA A 73 -0.89 -4.86 13.09
CA ALA A 73 0.27 -4.59 13.91
C ALA A 73 0.73 -3.12 13.82
N LEU A 74 0.71 -2.53 12.61
CA LEU A 74 1.00 -1.10 12.45
C LEU A 74 -0.02 -0.24 13.21
N LEU A 75 -1.32 -0.54 13.06
CA LEU A 75 -2.38 0.20 13.76
C LEU A 75 -2.19 0.16 15.27
N LEU A 76 -1.93 -1.03 15.83
CA LEU A 76 -1.70 -1.22 17.26
C LEU A 76 -0.43 -0.50 17.74
N ALA A 77 0.69 -0.66 17.02
CA ALA A 77 1.95 -0.04 17.39
C ALA A 77 1.85 1.49 17.40
N VAL A 78 1.21 2.08 16.37
CA VAL A 78 1.04 3.53 16.30
C VAL A 78 0.09 4.02 17.39
N ASP A 79 -1.02 3.32 17.67
CA ASP A 79 -1.94 3.69 18.75
C ASP A 79 -1.24 3.67 20.12
N LEU A 80 -0.45 2.62 20.40
CA LEU A 80 0.32 2.51 21.64
C LEU A 80 1.36 3.63 21.79
N LEU A 81 2.06 3.98 20.71
CA LEU A 81 3.05 5.05 20.72
C LEU A 81 2.40 6.43 20.91
N GLN A 82 1.26 6.66 20.25
CA GLN A 82 0.48 7.89 20.40
C GLN A 82 -0.06 8.05 21.82
N ARG A 83 -0.56 6.98 22.47
CA ARG A 83 -1.00 6.99 23.89
C ARG A 83 0.13 7.33 24.85
N ARG A 84 1.37 7.04 24.47
CA ARG A 84 2.57 7.41 25.25
C ARG A 84 3.11 8.81 24.91
N ASN A 85 2.36 9.62 24.17
CA ASN A 85 2.76 10.96 23.71
C ASN A 85 4.08 10.98 22.92
N ILE A 86 4.43 9.88 22.24
CA ILE A 86 5.62 9.83 21.41
C ILE A 86 5.29 10.47 20.08
N HIS A 87 5.96 11.60 19.78
CA HIS A 87 5.83 12.28 18.49
C HIS A 87 6.49 11.45 17.39
N MET A 88 5.65 10.89 16.50
CA MET A 88 6.13 10.04 15.42
C MET A 88 6.52 10.86 14.19
N LYS A 89 7.77 10.74 13.76
CA LYS A 89 8.20 11.22 12.44
C LYS A 89 7.66 10.28 11.35
N LYS A 90 7.47 10.79 10.13
CA LYS A 90 6.94 10.01 9.00
C LYS A 90 7.70 8.69 8.76
N TRP A 91 9.02 8.67 8.90
CA TRP A 91 9.82 7.47 8.67
C TRP A 91 9.56 6.34 9.69
N TYR A 92 9.06 6.64 10.90
CA TYR A 92 8.67 5.59 11.86
C TYR A 92 7.57 4.67 11.31
N TYR A 93 6.62 5.23 10.55
CA TYR A 93 5.57 4.43 9.93
C TYR A 93 6.15 3.43 8.93
N ALA A 94 7.12 3.85 8.12
CA ALA A 94 7.83 2.96 7.21
C ALA A 94 8.59 1.85 7.97
N ALA A 95 9.31 2.20 9.03
CA ALA A 95 10.05 1.24 9.83
C ALA A 95 9.11 0.23 10.52
N ILE A 96 8.02 0.69 11.13
CA ILE A 96 7.07 -0.17 11.85
C ILE A 96 6.38 -1.14 10.88
N ILE A 97 5.89 -0.68 9.74
CA ILE A 97 5.22 -1.57 8.77
C ILE A 97 6.20 -2.58 8.17
N THR A 98 7.44 -2.16 7.89
CA THR A 98 8.49 -3.05 7.40
C THR A 98 8.81 -4.14 8.42
N PHE A 99 9.01 -3.75 9.68
CA PHE A 99 9.27 -4.70 10.75
C PHE A 99 8.08 -5.64 10.97
N ALA A 100 6.85 -5.12 11.00
CA ALA A 100 5.64 -5.92 11.16
C ALA A 100 5.46 -6.91 10.00
N SER A 101 5.63 -6.47 8.74
CA SER A 101 5.54 -7.35 7.58
C SER A 101 6.64 -8.42 7.58
N GLY A 102 7.88 -8.04 7.92
CA GLY A 102 9.00 -8.97 8.04
C GLY A 102 8.78 -10.03 9.12
N LEU A 103 8.30 -9.63 10.32
CA LEU A 103 7.96 -10.57 11.40
C LEU A 103 6.85 -11.54 10.99
N MET A 104 5.78 -11.06 10.34
CA MET A 104 4.69 -11.92 9.88
C MET A 104 5.17 -12.92 8.83
N LYS A 105 6.04 -12.49 7.93
CA LYS A 105 6.68 -13.39 6.95
C LYS A 105 7.60 -14.42 7.62
N ALA A 106 8.45 -13.99 8.54
CA ALA A 106 9.33 -14.89 9.29
C ALA A 106 8.52 -15.93 10.09
N PHE A 107 7.43 -15.50 10.72
CA PHE A 107 6.52 -16.40 11.44
C PHE A 107 5.87 -17.42 10.49
N TRP A 108 5.41 -16.97 9.31
CA TRP A 108 4.84 -17.85 8.29
C TRP A 108 5.86 -18.88 7.79
N LEU A 109 7.08 -18.44 7.47
CA LEU A 109 8.18 -19.31 7.05
C LEU A 109 8.59 -20.32 8.13
N TYR A 110 8.40 -20.00 9.41
CA TYR A 110 8.66 -20.92 10.51
C TYR A 110 7.59 -22.03 10.61
N LEU A 111 6.33 -21.72 10.29
CA LEU A 111 5.22 -22.66 10.43
C LEU A 111 5.07 -23.65 9.27
N MET A 112 5.54 -23.28 8.10
CA MET A 112 5.37 -24.06 6.87
C MET A 112 6.72 -24.46 6.28
N PRO A 113 6.85 -25.64 5.65
CA PRO A 113 8.05 -25.97 4.88
C PRO A 113 8.11 -25.09 3.63
N HIS A 114 9.21 -24.38 3.41
CA HIS A 114 9.40 -23.43 2.32
C HIS A 114 10.68 -23.68 1.54
N ASP A 115 10.62 -23.35 0.26
CA ASP A 115 11.78 -23.34 -0.62
C ASP A 115 12.67 -22.09 -0.38
N THR A 116 13.95 -22.21 -0.73
CA THR A 116 14.90 -21.10 -0.63
C THR A 116 14.44 -19.85 -1.38
N GLN A 117 13.69 -20.01 -2.47
CA GLN A 117 13.12 -18.91 -3.25
C GLN A 117 12.09 -18.10 -2.45
N GLU A 118 11.23 -18.74 -1.67
CA GLU A 118 10.24 -18.06 -0.83
C GLU A 118 10.88 -17.25 0.28
N ILE A 119 11.97 -17.77 0.86
CA ILE A 119 12.75 -17.04 1.86
C ILE A 119 13.36 -15.77 1.24
N LEU A 120 13.97 -15.90 0.06
CA LEU A 120 14.56 -14.76 -0.65
C LEU A 120 13.50 -13.70 -1.00
N LEU A 121 12.34 -14.13 -1.50
CA LEU A 121 11.21 -13.25 -1.81
C LEU A 121 10.70 -12.52 -0.58
N ALA A 122 10.64 -13.17 0.58
CA ALA A 122 10.20 -12.55 1.84
C ALA A 122 11.17 -11.43 2.29
N PHE A 123 12.48 -11.63 2.16
CA PHE A 123 13.46 -10.58 2.43
C PHE A 123 13.35 -9.42 1.44
N LEU A 124 13.24 -9.73 0.16
CA LEU A 124 13.08 -8.73 -0.88
C LEU A 124 11.80 -7.90 -0.67
N GLU A 125 10.69 -8.56 -0.38
CA GLU A 125 9.43 -7.89 -0.10
C GLU A 125 9.55 -6.95 1.11
N THR A 126 10.18 -7.40 2.19
CA THR A 126 10.38 -6.59 3.39
C THR A 126 11.18 -5.32 3.07
N GLY A 127 12.24 -5.42 2.27
CA GLY A 127 13.01 -4.28 1.80
C GLY A 127 12.18 -3.34 0.90
N LEU A 128 11.42 -3.91 -0.03
CA LEU A 128 10.54 -3.14 -0.91
C LEU A 128 9.46 -2.38 -0.14
N VAL A 129 8.86 -2.96 0.88
CA VAL A 129 7.86 -2.27 1.73
C VAL A 129 8.44 -1.00 2.32
N PHE A 130 9.69 -1.01 2.81
CA PHE A 130 10.32 0.19 3.36
C PHE A 130 10.49 1.29 2.30
N VAL A 131 11.10 0.95 1.18
CA VAL A 131 11.37 1.90 0.09
C VAL A 131 10.07 2.47 -0.47
N MET A 132 9.12 1.59 -0.79
CA MET A 132 7.82 1.98 -1.33
C MET A 132 7.02 2.86 -0.38
N THR A 133 7.05 2.57 0.93
CA THR A 133 6.37 3.40 1.92
C THR A 133 6.93 4.82 1.89
N ARG A 134 8.25 4.98 1.78
CA ARG A 134 8.89 6.31 1.69
C ARG A 134 8.48 7.06 0.42
N VAL A 135 8.51 6.38 -0.71
CA VAL A 135 8.11 6.98 -2.01
C VAL A 135 6.62 7.34 -2.01
N PHE A 136 5.77 6.44 -1.54
CA PHE A 136 4.33 6.68 -1.50
C PHE A 136 3.93 7.78 -0.51
N GLN A 137 4.68 8.02 0.56
CA GLN A 137 4.41 9.13 1.48
C GLN A 137 4.38 10.47 0.74
N GLU A 138 5.30 10.70 -0.17
CA GLU A 138 5.33 11.94 -0.96
C GLU A 138 4.14 12.03 -1.94
N GLY A 139 3.82 10.93 -2.64
CA GLY A 139 2.66 10.89 -3.55
C GLY A 139 1.32 11.06 -2.81
N VAL A 140 1.15 10.38 -1.68
CA VAL A 140 -0.06 10.49 -0.84
C VAL A 140 -0.18 11.88 -0.22
N HIS A 141 0.94 12.50 0.17
CA HIS A 141 0.96 13.87 0.66
C HIS A 141 0.36 14.85 -0.35
N VAL A 142 0.75 14.72 -1.62
CA VAL A 142 0.18 15.53 -2.71
C VAL A 142 -1.33 15.30 -2.84
N LEU A 143 -1.75 14.05 -2.88
CA LEU A 143 -3.18 13.71 -3.02
C LEU A 143 -4.06 14.25 -1.88
N LEU A 144 -3.53 14.30 -0.67
CA LEU A 144 -4.32 14.67 0.50
C LEU A 144 -4.25 16.15 0.86
N LYS A 145 -3.11 16.78 0.68
CA LYS A 145 -2.83 18.10 1.26
C LYS A 145 -2.60 19.19 0.22
N GLU A 146 -2.14 18.87 -0.97
CA GLU A 146 -1.84 19.90 -1.97
C GLU A 146 -3.02 20.16 -2.90
N ARG A 147 -3.27 21.45 -3.16
CA ARG A 147 -4.35 21.91 -4.04
C ARG A 147 -3.85 22.33 -5.44
N MET A 148 -2.56 22.62 -5.58
CA MET A 148 -1.97 23.09 -6.84
C MET A 148 -0.80 22.19 -7.24
N ILE A 149 -0.89 21.62 -8.43
CA ILE A 149 0.14 20.75 -9.00
C ILE A 149 1.33 21.55 -9.56
N ALA A 150 1.15 22.85 -9.81
CA ALA A 150 2.12 23.70 -10.54
C ALA A 150 3.43 23.99 -9.79
N GLN A 151 3.57 23.65 -8.50
CA GLN A 151 4.76 23.95 -7.68
C GLN A 151 5.25 22.73 -6.90
N LEU A 152 5.11 21.53 -7.48
CA LEU A 152 5.57 20.30 -6.82
C LEU A 152 7.09 20.17 -6.93
N SER A 153 7.75 19.77 -5.82
CA SER A 153 9.15 19.35 -5.86
C SER A 153 9.31 18.05 -6.66
N GLU A 154 10.49 17.79 -7.20
CA GLU A 154 10.78 16.58 -7.97
C GLU A 154 10.44 15.30 -7.21
N GLU A 155 10.72 15.25 -5.91
CA GLU A 155 10.39 14.12 -5.04
C GLU A 155 8.88 13.82 -4.98
N LYS A 156 8.05 14.87 -4.92
CA LYS A 156 6.59 14.75 -4.90
C LYS A 156 6.03 14.28 -6.25
N VAL A 157 6.58 14.82 -7.34
CA VAL A 157 6.22 14.39 -8.70
C VAL A 157 6.57 12.91 -8.88
N MET A 158 7.76 12.50 -8.46
CA MET A 158 8.19 11.12 -8.51
C MET A 158 7.30 10.20 -7.65
N GLY A 159 7.00 10.60 -6.41
CA GLY A 159 6.09 9.86 -5.53
C GLY A 159 4.69 9.69 -6.14
N LEU A 160 4.15 10.74 -6.77
CA LEU A 160 2.85 10.68 -7.44
C LEU A 160 2.89 9.78 -8.69
N ALA A 161 3.96 9.85 -9.48
CA ALA A 161 4.16 9.02 -10.66
C ALA A 161 4.26 7.53 -10.30
N PHE A 162 5.02 7.19 -9.24
CA PHE A 162 5.08 5.82 -8.71
C PHE A 162 3.72 5.33 -8.25
N LEU A 163 2.99 6.15 -7.48
CA LEU A 163 1.65 5.80 -7.02
C LEU A 163 0.71 5.54 -8.20
N GLY A 164 0.76 6.39 -9.22
CA GLY A 164 -0.01 6.23 -10.47
C GLY A 164 0.36 4.96 -11.23
N ALA A 165 1.65 4.65 -11.33
CA ALA A 165 2.13 3.44 -11.98
C ALA A 165 1.60 2.16 -11.27
N PHE A 166 1.69 2.11 -9.95
CA PHE A 166 1.14 0.97 -9.18
C PHE A 166 -0.38 0.90 -9.23
N PHE A 167 -1.07 2.03 -9.27
CA PHE A 167 -2.51 2.07 -9.51
C PHE A 167 -2.86 1.44 -10.86
N LEU A 168 -2.15 1.80 -11.93
CA LEU A 168 -2.37 1.26 -13.27
C LEU A 168 -2.07 -0.24 -13.36
N LEU A 169 -1.00 -0.70 -12.69
CA LEU A 169 -0.66 -2.13 -12.60
C LEU A 169 -1.75 -2.97 -11.92
N GLY A 170 -2.53 -2.37 -11.03
CA GLY A 170 -3.66 -3.04 -10.38
C GLY A 170 -4.93 -3.11 -11.22
N ILE A 171 -4.99 -2.43 -12.37
CA ILE A 171 -6.13 -2.48 -13.28
C ILE A 171 -6.11 -3.85 -14.01
N PRO A 172 -7.22 -4.60 -13.99
CA PRO A 172 -7.27 -5.89 -14.69
C PRO A 172 -7.06 -5.73 -16.19
N ASP A 173 -6.33 -6.66 -16.80
CA ASP A 173 -6.10 -6.70 -18.27
C ASP A 173 -7.40 -6.68 -19.09
N ILE A 174 -8.48 -7.26 -18.56
CA ILE A 174 -9.80 -7.23 -19.19
C ILE A 174 -10.31 -5.79 -19.38
N VAL A 175 -10.05 -4.89 -18.42
CA VAL A 175 -10.47 -3.48 -18.54
C VAL A 175 -9.60 -2.78 -19.60
N VAL A 176 -8.31 -3.07 -19.62
CA VAL A 176 -7.38 -2.53 -20.63
C VAL A 176 -7.75 -3.03 -22.01
N ALA A 177 -8.06 -4.33 -22.15
CA ALA A 177 -8.53 -4.91 -23.42
C ALA A 177 -9.86 -4.30 -23.87
N GLY A 178 -10.80 -4.07 -22.96
CA GLY A 178 -12.07 -3.41 -23.24
C GLY A 178 -11.89 -1.98 -23.78
N PHE A 179 -11.01 -1.19 -23.15
CA PHE A 179 -10.67 0.14 -23.64
C PHE A 179 -9.99 0.11 -25.02
N SER A 180 -9.12 -0.85 -25.28
CA SER A 180 -8.44 -1.01 -26.56
C SER A 180 -9.42 -1.35 -27.68
N ILE A 181 -10.44 -2.17 -27.40
CA ILE A 181 -11.50 -2.52 -28.37
C ILE A 181 -12.37 -1.28 -28.66
N ILE A 182 -12.75 -0.50 -27.65
CA ILE A 182 -13.53 0.73 -27.85
C ILE A 182 -12.76 1.73 -28.69
N LEU A 183 -11.46 1.94 -28.39
CA LEU A 183 -10.59 2.84 -29.17
C LEU A 183 -10.36 2.38 -30.61
N ALA A 184 -10.40 1.08 -30.89
CA ALA A 184 -10.26 0.54 -32.24
C ALA A 184 -11.55 0.66 -33.09
N ILE A 185 -12.70 0.92 -32.46
CA ILE A 185 -14.01 1.05 -33.13
C ILE A 185 -14.36 2.54 -33.35
N THR A 186 -13.71 3.48 -32.67
CA THR A 186 -13.88 4.93 -32.85
C THR A 186 -12.84 5.49 -33.82
#